data_33fa4552df47b57404cd3d47807dc1fb
#
_entry.id   33fa4552df47b57404cd3d47807dc1fb
#
_cell.length_a   1.000
_cell.length_b   1.000
_cell.length_c   1.000
_cell.angle_alpha   90.00
_cell.angle_beta   90.00
_cell.angle_gamma   90.00
#
_symmetry.space_group_name_H-M   'P 1'
#
loop_
_entity.id
_entity.type
_entity.pdbx_description
1 polymer ?
#
loop_
_entity_poly.entity_id
_entity_poly.type
_entity_poly.pdbx_seq_one_letter_code
_entity_poly.pdbx_strand_id
1 'polypeptide(L)'
;MTSPSLTQENLVQDALSACLPQLESANHIYVAYSGGLDSHVLLHSLADFVDPSRLTALHVNHQISPDAGQWAEHCRLICRELGINYLCKEVEVSGLGSRENAAREARYQAFEEQLGTGDLIVMAHHADDQAETVLYRLLRRSGPRGLAGMPVTRALGVATLLRPLLTLNQAVLDEYAQGNGLQWIEDESNLDRQFDRNFLRHEIIPQINRRWPRYAESIADTAILCEQAETLNEELAQLDLDGMALRRERKGWSLETKLLADLSDARQANLLRFFSRSKGRTPPGHFVVDEVLHSLLSADENRNPVVKWPDGEWRRYRQRLYLLPLSQGKSNANSNANANANENEAEDVESLPWAIGDTLMLPDGGTLDAAPMIGEGLAHRYGGSVKVSFRRGGERCRPVGRAGSANLKKLFQEFALEPWFRSSVPLIYGDKELIAVGDLWVCEGFQAGPKERGYKMRWHYKAVSALPGKIQGA
;
A
#
# COMPACT_ATOMS: atom_id res chain seq x y z
N MET A 1 -10.42 -46.99 -26.58
CA MET A 1 -10.29 -45.66 -27.22
C MET A 1 -9.19 -44.94 -26.48
N THR A 2 -7.99 -44.94 -27.02
CA THR A 2 -6.84 -44.19 -26.50
C THR A 2 -7.13 -42.72 -26.73
N SER A 3 -7.20 -41.95 -25.65
CA SER A 3 -7.22 -40.46 -25.74
C SER A 3 -6.06 -40.00 -26.63
N PRO A 4 -6.26 -39.00 -27.52
CA PRO A 4 -5.17 -38.46 -28.30
C PRO A 4 -4.11 -37.95 -27.32
N SER A 5 -2.84 -38.28 -27.55
CA SER A 5 -1.73 -37.71 -26.83
C SER A 5 -1.79 -36.19 -27.03
N LEU A 6 -2.04 -35.44 -25.95
CA LEU A 6 -1.96 -33.98 -25.95
C LEU A 6 -0.52 -33.64 -26.37
N THR A 7 -0.34 -33.01 -27.50
CA THR A 7 0.95 -32.43 -27.87
C THR A 7 1.20 -31.24 -26.95
N GLN A 8 2.45 -30.91 -26.61
CA GLN A 8 2.80 -29.79 -25.72
C GLN A 8 2.29 -28.44 -26.28
N GLU A 9 2.18 -28.35 -27.60
CA GLU A 9 1.57 -27.21 -28.30
C GLU A 9 0.10 -27.03 -27.88
N ASN A 10 -0.65 -28.09 -27.72
CA ASN A 10 -2.02 -28.04 -27.22
C ASN A 10 -2.11 -27.53 -25.78
N LEU A 11 -1.14 -27.85 -24.90
CA LEU A 11 -1.14 -27.37 -23.51
C LEU A 11 -0.95 -25.86 -23.41
N VAL A 12 -0.08 -25.26 -24.26
CA VAL A 12 0.09 -23.81 -24.30
C VAL A 12 -1.18 -23.15 -24.86
N GLN A 13 -1.78 -23.70 -25.90
CA GLN A 13 -3.02 -23.20 -26.48
C GLN A 13 -4.20 -23.33 -25.50
N ASP A 14 -4.28 -24.43 -24.75
CA ASP A 14 -5.31 -24.64 -23.72
C ASP A 14 -5.18 -23.60 -22.59
N ALA A 15 -3.94 -23.29 -22.16
CA ALA A 15 -3.68 -22.29 -21.14
C ALA A 15 -4.07 -20.87 -21.60
N LEU A 16 -3.84 -20.53 -22.87
CA LEU A 16 -4.31 -19.26 -23.46
C LEU A 16 -5.83 -19.24 -23.59
N SER A 17 -6.45 -20.35 -24.01
CA SER A 17 -7.90 -20.49 -24.13
C SER A 17 -8.63 -20.30 -22.82
N ALA A 18 -8.05 -20.75 -21.72
CA ALA A 18 -8.58 -20.50 -20.36
C ALA A 18 -8.60 -19.00 -20.00
N CYS A 19 -7.78 -18.17 -20.66
CA CYS A 19 -7.71 -16.72 -20.44
C CYS A 19 -8.42 -15.92 -21.56
N LEU A 20 -9.15 -16.57 -22.45
CA LEU A 20 -9.80 -15.93 -23.60
C LEU A 20 -10.68 -14.72 -23.21
N PRO A 21 -11.52 -14.78 -22.15
CA PRO A 21 -12.34 -13.64 -21.76
C PRO A 21 -11.52 -12.38 -21.45
N GLN A 22 -10.34 -12.52 -20.83
CA GLN A 22 -9.45 -11.40 -20.51
C GLN A 22 -8.77 -10.86 -21.78
N LEU A 23 -8.35 -11.76 -22.69
CA LEU A 23 -7.70 -11.40 -23.94
C LEU A 23 -8.66 -10.68 -24.91
N GLU A 24 -9.91 -11.12 -24.97
CA GLU A 24 -10.93 -10.51 -25.84
C GLU A 24 -11.38 -9.14 -25.32
N SER A 25 -11.55 -9.01 -24.01
CA SER A 25 -12.03 -7.77 -23.37
C SER A 25 -11.00 -6.64 -23.32
N ALA A 26 -9.70 -6.94 -23.56
CA ALA A 26 -8.65 -5.95 -23.52
C ALA A 26 -8.73 -4.97 -24.70
N ASN A 27 -8.50 -3.68 -24.43
CA ASN A 27 -8.37 -2.67 -25.49
C ASN A 27 -7.12 -2.92 -26.35
N HIS A 28 -5.98 -3.18 -25.68
CA HIS A 28 -4.71 -3.54 -26.28
C HIS A 28 -3.96 -4.53 -25.39
N ILE A 29 -3.15 -5.40 -25.99
CA ILE A 29 -2.42 -6.45 -25.28
C ILE A 29 -0.92 -6.18 -25.42
N TYR A 30 -0.26 -5.99 -24.30
CA TYR A 30 1.19 -5.88 -24.21
C TYR A 30 1.77 -7.19 -23.69
N VAL A 31 2.80 -7.72 -24.34
CA VAL A 31 3.59 -8.84 -23.85
C VAL A 31 4.85 -8.31 -23.20
N ALA A 32 5.07 -8.58 -21.93
CA ALA A 32 6.33 -8.29 -21.25
C ALA A 32 7.43 -9.19 -21.84
N TYR A 33 8.15 -8.69 -22.83
CA TYR A 33 9.05 -9.47 -23.68
C TYR A 33 10.52 -9.20 -23.31
N SER A 34 11.17 -10.18 -22.68
CA SER A 34 12.59 -10.09 -22.30
C SER A 34 13.54 -10.61 -23.39
N GLY A 35 13.07 -11.37 -24.36
CA GLY A 35 13.87 -12.11 -25.35
C GLY A 35 14.31 -13.50 -24.86
N GLY A 36 14.10 -13.84 -23.60
CA GLY A 36 14.33 -15.18 -23.06
C GLY A 36 13.24 -16.18 -23.46
N LEU A 37 13.53 -17.49 -23.30
CA LEU A 37 12.69 -18.61 -23.73
C LEU A 37 11.21 -18.43 -23.39
N ASP A 38 10.87 -18.26 -22.11
CA ASP A 38 9.48 -18.25 -21.64
C ASP A 38 8.69 -17.11 -22.26
N SER A 39 9.29 -15.91 -22.31
CA SER A 39 8.67 -14.73 -22.92
C SER A 39 8.54 -14.86 -24.45
N HIS A 40 9.44 -15.60 -25.09
CA HIS A 40 9.37 -15.86 -26.52
C HIS A 40 8.28 -16.89 -26.84
N VAL A 41 8.14 -17.96 -26.06
CA VAL A 41 7.02 -18.92 -26.17
C VAL A 41 5.70 -18.20 -26.02
N LEU A 42 5.55 -17.33 -25.02
CA LEU A 42 4.33 -16.55 -24.82
C LEU A 42 4.03 -15.62 -26.00
N LEU A 43 5.04 -14.89 -26.50
CA LEU A 43 4.86 -13.96 -27.62
C LEU A 43 4.45 -14.70 -28.88
N HIS A 44 5.16 -15.79 -29.20
CA HIS A 44 4.89 -16.64 -30.39
C HIS A 44 3.48 -17.24 -30.32
N SER A 45 3.11 -17.86 -29.19
CA SER A 45 1.79 -18.47 -29.04
C SER A 45 0.64 -17.46 -29.08
N LEU A 46 0.84 -16.22 -28.56
CA LEU A 46 -0.15 -15.16 -28.65
C LEU A 46 -0.27 -14.57 -30.06
N ALA A 47 0.80 -14.55 -30.85
CA ALA A 47 0.75 -14.09 -32.22
C ALA A 47 -0.21 -14.89 -33.11
N ASP A 48 -0.31 -16.20 -32.82
CA ASP A 48 -1.25 -17.10 -33.51
C ASP A 48 -2.66 -17.08 -32.90
N PHE A 49 -2.79 -16.58 -31.65
CA PHE A 49 -4.01 -16.67 -30.87
C PHE A 49 -4.88 -15.41 -30.91
N VAL A 50 -4.27 -14.22 -31.06
CA VAL A 50 -4.95 -12.93 -31.12
C VAL A 50 -4.52 -12.14 -32.36
N ASP A 51 -5.34 -11.17 -32.77
CA ASP A 51 -5.02 -10.27 -33.87
C ASP A 51 -3.69 -9.53 -33.61
N PRO A 52 -2.65 -9.68 -34.47
CA PRO A 52 -1.36 -9.04 -34.26
C PRO A 52 -1.43 -7.52 -34.16
N SER A 53 -2.45 -6.86 -34.73
CA SER A 53 -2.65 -5.41 -34.63
C SER A 53 -2.98 -4.96 -33.19
N ARG A 54 -3.52 -5.85 -32.37
CA ARG A 54 -3.81 -5.63 -30.94
C ARG A 54 -2.67 -6.02 -30.02
N LEU A 55 -1.55 -6.52 -30.58
CA LEU A 55 -0.44 -7.07 -29.82
C LEU A 55 0.79 -6.16 -29.93
N THR A 56 1.43 -5.87 -28.82
CA THR A 56 2.71 -5.16 -28.75
C THR A 56 3.65 -5.86 -27.79
N ALA A 57 4.84 -6.22 -28.24
CA ALA A 57 5.92 -6.69 -27.40
C ALA A 57 6.57 -5.49 -26.69
N LEU A 58 6.48 -5.44 -25.37
CA LEU A 58 7.07 -4.39 -24.54
C LEU A 58 8.34 -4.93 -23.88
N HIS A 59 9.49 -4.49 -24.39
CA HIS A 59 10.81 -4.79 -23.86
C HIS A 59 11.29 -3.68 -22.92
N VAL A 60 11.74 -4.03 -21.73
CA VAL A 60 12.35 -3.08 -20.78
C VAL A 60 13.85 -3.34 -20.72
N ASN A 61 14.61 -2.40 -21.26
CA ASN A 61 16.07 -2.42 -21.27
C ASN A 61 16.60 -1.72 -20.01
N HIS A 62 17.14 -2.50 -19.08
CA HIS A 62 17.70 -2.02 -17.81
C HIS A 62 19.10 -1.42 -17.95
N GLN A 63 19.74 -1.52 -19.11
CA GLN A 63 21.13 -1.05 -19.41
C GLN A 63 22.20 -1.59 -18.43
N ILE A 64 21.94 -2.74 -17.80
CA ILE A 64 22.86 -3.33 -16.80
C ILE A 64 23.92 -4.20 -17.48
N SER A 65 23.53 -4.96 -18.51
CA SER A 65 24.45 -5.81 -19.28
C SER A 65 25.11 -5.04 -20.43
N PRO A 66 26.38 -5.31 -20.74
CA PRO A 66 27.04 -4.81 -21.96
C PRO A 66 26.29 -5.20 -23.23
N ASP A 67 25.57 -6.32 -23.23
CA ASP A 67 24.88 -6.88 -24.38
C ASP A 67 23.41 -6.42 -24.47
N ALA A 68 22.95 -5.56 -23.58
CA ALA A 68 21.55 -5.10 -23.50
C ALA A 68 21.05 -4.50 -24.83
N GLY A 69 21.92 -3.81 -25.59
CA GLY A 69 21.60 -3.28 -26.90
C GLY A 69 21.40 -4.39 -27.97
N GLN A 70 22.21 -5.45 -27.91
CA GLN A 70 22.08 -6.59 -28.82
C GLN A 70 20.81 -7.37 -28.52
N TRP A 71 20.44 -7.51 -27.26
CA TRP A 71 19.19 -8.15 -26.82
C TRP A 71 17.96 -7.38 -27.31
N ALA A 72 17.97 -6.06 -27.17
CA ALA A 72 16.89 -5.21 -27.66
C ALA A 72 16.73 -5.34 -29.21
N GLU A 73 17.84 -5.41 -29.95
CA GLU A 73 17.82 -5.60 -31.39
C GLU A 73 17.31 -6.99 -31.80
N HIS A 74 17.73 -8.05 -31.10
CA HIS A 74 17.20 -9.40 -31.28
C HIS A 74 15.67 -9.42 -31.09
N CYS A 75 15.18 -8.85 -29.98
CA CYS A 75 13.75 -8.75 -29.70
C CYS A 75 13.01 -8.01 -30.84
N ARG A 76 13.59 -6.93 -31.36
CA ARG A 76 13.01 -6.16 -32.47
C ARG A 76 12.91 -6.98 -33.74
N LEU A 77 13.94 -7.78 -34.06
CA LEU A 77 13.96 -8.63 -35.25
C LEU A 77 12.89 -9.71 -35.20
N ILE A 78 12.76 -10.42 -34.05
CA ILE A 78 11.73 -11.44 -33.84
C ILE A 78 10.33 -10.83 -33.97
N CYS A 79 10.08 -9.68 -33.36
CA CYS A 79 8.77 -9.01 -33.47
C CYS A 79 8.44 -8.64 -34.94
N ARG A 80 9.44 -8.23 -35.71
CA ARG A 80 9.27 -7.94 -37.15
C ARG A 80 8.92 -9.21 -37.94
N GLU A 81 9.54 -10.34 -37.63
CA GLU A 81 9.25 -11.63 -38.28
C GLU A 81 7.83 -12.11 -37.96
N LEU A 82 7.37 -11.91 -36.74
CA LEU A 82 6.02 -12.25 -36.28
C LEU A 82 4.95 -11.21 -36.69
N GLY A 83 5.34 -10.09 -37.32
CA GLY A 83 4.42 -9.01 -37.66
C GLY A 83 3.80 -8.27 -36.48
N ILE A 84 4.46 -8.28 -35.31
CA ILE A 84 4.01 -7.69 -34.04
C ILE A 84 4.69 -6.35 -33.80
N ASN A 85 3.95 -5.39 -33.24
CA ASN A 85 4.53 -4.13 -32.79
C ASN A 85 5.57 -4.34 -31.69
N TYR A 86 6.68 -3.64 -31.78
CA TYR A 86 7.75 -3.66 -30.78
C TYR A 86 7.93 -2.30 -30.13
N LEU A 87 7.96 -2.26 -28.80
CA LEU A 87 8.27 -1.09 -28.01
C LEU A 87 9.38 -1.40 -27.02
N CYS A 88 10.47 -0.63 -27.06
CA CYS A 88 11.56 -0.70 -26.10
C CYS A 88 11.53 0.51 -25.16
N LYS A 89 11.54 0.26 -23.85
CA LYS A 89 11.69 1.28 -22.81
C LYS A 89 13.04 1.12 -22.13
N GLU A 90 13.83 2.16 -22.18
CA GLU A 90 15.08 2.22 -21.42
C GLU A 90 14.80 2.75 -20.02
N VAL A 91 15.33 2.09 -19.00
CA VAL A 91 15.14 2.45 -17.61
C VAL A 91 16.48 2.49 -16.88
N GLU A 92 16.63 3.48 -16.01
CA GLU A 92 17.77 3.55 -15.08
C GLU A 92 17.44 2.81 -13.79
N VAL A 93 18.28 1.85 -13.43
CA VAL A 93 18.13 1.12 -12.16
C VAL A 93 18.87 1.89 -11.07
N SER A 94 18.14 2.77 -10.39
CA SER A 94 18.65 3.54 -9.24
C SER A 94 17.92 3.10 -7.98
N GLY A 95 18.64 2.77 -6.90
CA GLY A 95 17.98 2.45 -5.62
C GLY A 95 18.94 1.89 -4.56
N LEU A 96 18.62 2.17 -3.29
CA LEU A 96 19.22 1.54 -2.12
C LEU A 96 18.49 0.23 -1.87
N GLY A 97 19.11 -0.90 -2.20
CA GLY A 97 18.54 -2.24 -1.99
C GLY A 97 19.20 -3.30 -2.85
N SER A 98 18.59 -4.49 -2.94
CA SER A 98 19.07 -5.51 -3.88
C SER A 98 18.82 -5.03 -5.31
N ARG A 99 19.82 -5.18 -6.17
CA ARG A 99 19.75 -4.83 -7.61
C ARG A 99 18.51 -5.44 -8.29
N GLU A 100 18.20 -6.69 -7.94
CA GLU A 100 17.04 -7.42 -8.48
C GLU A 100 15.71 -6.70 -8.17
N ASN A 101 15.52 -6.28 -6.93
CA ASN A 101 14.30 -5.56 -6.53
C ASN A 101 14.20 -4.20 -7.23
N ALA A 102 15.31 -3.45 -7.32
CA ALA A 102 15.33 -2.16 -8.01
C ALA A 102 15.02 -2.31 -9.51
N ALA A 103 15.61 -3.30 -10.18
CA ALA A 103 15.31 -3.60 -11.59
C ALA A 103 13.85 -4.05 -11.78
N ARG A 104 13.32 -4.84 -10.85
CA ARG A 104 11.92 -5.24 -10.85
C ARG A 104 10.99 -4.03 -10.70
N GLU A 105 11.25 -3.14 -9.74
CA GLU A 105 10.45 -1.93 -9.53
C GLU A 105 10.47 -1.03 -10.77
N ALA A 106 11.64 -0.76 -11.34
CA ALA A 106 11.79 0.03 -12.55
C ALA A 106 11.02 -0.58 -13.74
N ARG A 107 11.02 -1.91 -13.88
CA ARG A 107 10.24 -2.62 -14.90
C ARG A 107 8.74 -2.40 -14.73
N TYR A 108 8.22 -2.58 -13.51
CA TYR A 108 6.79 -2.40 -13.27
C TYR A 108 6.36 -0.95 -13.43
N GLN A 109 7.20 0.01 -13.06
CA GLN A 109 6.95 1.42 -13.30
C GLN A 109 6.88 1.72 -14.81
N ALA A 110 7.82 1.20 -15.61
CA ALA A 110 7.79 1.35 -17.07
C ALA A 110 6.53 0.75 -17.69
N PHE A 111 6.01 -0.36 -17.14
CA PHE A 111 4.73 -0.91 -17.56
C PHE A 111 3.57 0.01 -17.21
N GLU A 112 3.47 0.49 -15.97
CA GLU A 112 2.39 1.38 -15.54
C GLU A 112 2.35 2.70 -16.31
N GLU A 113 3.51 3.23 -16.69
CA GLU A 113 3.61 4.46 -17.51
C GLU A 113 3.16 4.24 -18.97
N GLN A 114 3.23 3.01 -19.47
CA GLN A 114 2.87 2.68 -20.84
C GLN A 114 1.41 2.31 -21.02
N LEU A 115 0.81 1.68 -19.99
CA LEU A 115 -0.50 1.06 -20.10
C LEU A 115 -1.62 2.05 -19.82
N GLY A 116 -2.67 2.00 -20.64
CA GLY A 116 -3.92 2.74 -20.48
C GLY A 116 -5.01 1.94 -19.77
N THR A 117 -6.14 2.62 -19.53
CA THR A 117 -7.33 1.97 -18.95
C THR A 117 -7.90 0.92 -19.89
N GLY A 118 -8.07 -0.30 -19.39
CA GLY A 118 -8.57 -1.45 -20.15
C GLY A 118 -7.50 -2.19 -20.95
N ASP A 119 -6.22 -1.79 -20.85
CA ASP A 119 -5.12 -2.54 -21.44
C ASP A 119 -4.78 -3.77 -20.58
N LEU A 120 -4.18 -4.76 -21.25
CA LEU A 120 -3.70 -5.99 -20.64
C LEU A 120 -2.19 -6.12 -20.83
N ILE A 121 -1.43 -6.39 -19.75
CA ILE A 121 -0.05 -6.84 -19.88
C ILE A 121 0.04 -8.33 -19.54
N VAL A 122 0.64 -9.10 -20.43
CA VAL A 122 0.77 -10.56 -20.28
C VAL A 122 2.23 -10.90 -19.98
N MET A 123 2.44 -11.74 -18.94
CA MET A 123 3.77 -12.16 -18.49
C MET A 123 3.89 -13.68 -18.53
N ALA A 124 5.06 -14.17 -18.91
CA ALA A 124 5.35 -15.59 -19.14
C ALA A 124 5.75 -16.36 -17.86
N HIS A 125 5.29 -15.93 -16.67
CA HIS A 125 5.55 -16.72 -15.47
C HIS A 125 4.86 -18.08 -15.57
N HIS A 126 5.54 -19.13 -15.11
CA HIS A 126 5.12 -20.53 -15.20
C HIS A 126 5.12 -21.22 -13.82
N ALA A 127 4.80 -22.51 -13.74
CA ALA A 127 4.64 -23.23 -12.47
C ALA A 127 5.93 -23.31 -11.64
N ASP A 128 7.09 -23.37 -12.28
CA ASP A 128 8.37 -23.37 -11.56
C ASP A 128 8.66 -22.00 -10.92
N ASP A 129 8.35 -20.89 -11.60
CA ASP A 129 8.41 -19.55 -11.00
C ASP A 129 7.44 -19.40 -9.82
N GLN A 130 6.27 -20.05 -9.92
CA GLN A 130 5.30 -20.10 -8.82
C GLN A 130 5.89 -20.83 -7.63
N ALA A 131 6.52 -21.99 -7.86
CA ALA A 131 7.17 -22.78 -6.82
C ALA A 131 8.32 -22.02 -6.15
N GLU A 132 9.17 -21.35 -6.93
CA GLU A 132 10.22 -20.47 -6.40
C GLU A 132 9.63 -19.37 -5.51
N THR A 133 8.57 -18.72 -5.98
CA THR A 133 7.91 -17.63 -5.25
C THR A 133 7.30 -18.12 -3.93
N VAL A 134 6.64 -19.26 -3.92
CA VAL A 134 6.03 -19.84 -2.72
C VAL A 134 7.11 -20.25 -1.71
N LEU A 135 8.15 -20.95 -2.17
CA LEU A 135 9.28 -21.34 -1.32
C LEU A 135 10.00 -20.13 -0.72
N TYR A 136 10.29 -19.12 -1.54
CA TYR A 136 10.90 -17.88 -1.08
C TYR A 136 10.07 -17.18 -0.01
N ARG A 137 8.75 -17.08 -0.23
CA ARG A 137 7.83 -16.46 0.72
C ARG A 137 7.67 -17.28 2.01
N LEU A 138 7.66 -18.62 1.91
CA LEU A 138 7.63 -19.53 3.06
C LEU A 138 8.84 -19.28 3.99
N LEU A 139 10.04 -19.20 3.42
CA LEU A 139 11.28 -18.95 4.17
C LEU A 139 11.30 -17.54 4.80
N ARG A 140 10.49 -16.61 4.29
CA ARG A 140 10.31 -15.26 4.83
C ARG A 140 9.10 -15.12 5.75
N ARG A 141 8.55 -16.23 6.26
CA ARG A 141 7.45 -16.29 7.25
C ARG A 141 6.15 -15.68 6.72
N SER A 142 5.83 -15.89 5.47
CA SER A 142 4.55 -15.44 4.90
C SER A 142 3.39 -16.29 5.41
N GLY A 143 2.25 -15.64 5.64
CA GLY A 143 0.97 -16.30 5.92
C GLY A 143 0.26 -16.76 4.62
N PRO A 144 -1.02 -17.22 4.74
CA PRO A 144 -1.78 -17.76 3.60
C PRO A 144 -1.76 -16.85 2.38
N ARG A 145 -1.97 -15.55 2.54
CA ARG A 145 -1.90 -14.57 1.45
C ARG A 145 -0.57 -14.60 0.68
N GLY A 146 0.55 -14.71 1.39
CA GLY A 146 1.86 -14.79 0.74
C GLY A 146 2.08 -16.15 0.06
N LEU A 147 1.63 -17.23 0.71
CA LEU A 147 1.73 -18.59 0.20
C LEU A 147 0.78 -18.88 -0.96
N ALA A 148 -0.25 -18.04 -1.17
CA ALA A 148 -1.06 -18.05 -2.39
C ALA A 148 -0.24 -17.77 -3.67
N GLY A 149 1.03 -17.40 -3.54
CA GLY A 149 1.94 -17.23 -4.66
C GLY A 149 1.56 -16.04 -5.55
N MET A 150 1.79 -16.18 -6.84
CA MET A 150 1.42 -15.18 -7.85
C MET A 150 -0.01 -15.49 -8.35
N PRO A 151 -0.93 -14.51 -8.35
CA PRO A 151 -2.25 -14.72 -8.95
C PRO A 151 -2.16 -14.75 -10.47
N VAL A 152 -3.08 -15.46 -11.12
CA VAL A 152 -3.21 -15.48 -12.59
C VAL A 152 -3.47 -14.08 -13.13
N THR A 153 -4.36 -13.33 -12.47
CA THR A 153 -4.66 -11.95 -12.82
C THR A 153 -4.48 -11.02 -11.62
N ARG A 154 -4.02 -9.78 -11.88
CA ARG A 154 -4.03 -8.73 -10.87
C ARG A 154 -4.12 -7.34 -11.51
N ALA A 155 -4.60 -6.36 -10.76
CA ALA A 155 -4.51 -4.97 -11.18
C ALA A 155 -3.05 -4.49 -11.26
N LEU A 156 -2.74 -3.65 -12.27
CA LEU A 156 -1.48 -2.94 -12.44
C LEU A 156 -1.78 -1.50 -12.85
N GLY A 157 -1.74 -0.57 -11.91
CA GLY A 157 -2.21 0.79 -12.13
C GLY A 157 -3.66 0.80 -12.60
N VAL A 158 -3.90 1.34 -13.80
CA VAL A 158 -5.22 1.39 -14.47
C VAL A 158 -5.47 0.20 -15.41
N ALA A 159 -4.49 -0.68 -15.58
CA ALA A 159 -4.51 -1.85 -16.45
C ALA A 159 -4.60 -3.16 -15.65
N THR A 160 -4.64 -4.28 -16.36
CA THR A 160 -4.63 -5.63 -15.78
C THR A 160 -3.36 -6.37 -16.19
N LEU A 161 -2.76 -7.12 -15.27
CA LEU A 161 -1.67 -8.04 -15.52
C LEU A 161 -2.20 -9.48 -15.52
N LEU A 162 -1.82 -10.26 -16.53
CA LEU A 162 -2.22 -11.64 -16.76
C LEU A 162 -1.01 -12.58 -16.85
N ARG A 163 -1.10 -13.81 -16.31
CA ARG A 163 -0.10 -14.86 -16.38
C ARG A 163 -0.73 -16.16 -16.86
N PRO A 164 -0.91 -16.34 -18.18
CA PRO A 164 -1.63 -17.49 -18.71
C PRO A 164 -0.87 -18.81 -18.52
N LEU A 165 0.48 -18.78 -18.48
CA LEU A 165 1.32 -19.97 -18.42
C LEU A 165 1.57 -20.48 -16.98
N LEU A 166 0.95 -19.89 -15.97
CA LEU A 166 1.25 -20.13 -14.55
C LEU A 166 1.00 -21.58 -14.09
N THR A 167 0.21 -22.35 -14.85
CA THR A 167 -0.08 -23.76 -14.59
C THR A 167 0.83 -24.74 -15.35
N LEU A 168 1.64 -24.24 -16.29
CA LEU A 168 2.54 -25.06 -17.10
C LEU A 168 3.93 -25.11 -16.44
N ASN A 169 4.60 -26.26 -16.51
CA ASN A 169 5.99 -26.37 -16.06
C ASN A 169 6.96 -25.98 -17.18
N GLN A 170 8.22 -25.70 -16.79
CA GLN A 170 9.28 -25.28 -17.72
C GLN A 170 9.46 -26.27 -18.88
N ALA A 171 9.36 -27.59 -18.63
CA ALA A 171 9.56 -28.60 -19.67
C ALA A 171 8.56 -28.46 -20.84
N VAL A 172 7.32 -28.05 -20.56
CA VAL A 172 6.32 -27.79 -21.60
C VAL A 172 6.75 -26.62 -22.49
N LEU A 173 7.32 -25.57 -21.90
CA LEU A 173 7.79 -24.38 -22.63
C LEU A 173 9.04 -24.72 -23.45
N ASP A 174 9.97 -25.50 -22.90
CA ASP A 174 11.16 -25.99 -23.62
C ASP A 174 10.78 -26.82 -24.84
N GLU A 175 9.86 -27.76 -24.70
CA GLU A 175 9.37 -28.60 -25.81
C GLU A 175 8.63 -27.77 -26.88
N TYR A 176 7.79 -26.80 -26.45
CA TYR A 176 7.14 -25.87 -27.38
C TYR A 176 8.16 -25.08 -28.18
N ALA A 177 9.17 -24.49 -27.50
CA ALA A 177 10.21 -23.70 -28.14
C ALA A 177 11.02 -24.49 -29.15
N GLN A 178 11.41 -25.73 -28.79
CA GLN A 178 12.14 -26.63 -29.66
C GLN A 178 11.29 -27.09 -30.86
N GLY A 179 10.03 -27.43 -30.62
CA GLY A 179 9.11 -27.89 -31.67
C GLY A 179 8.84 -26.80 -32.74
N ASN A 180 8.85 -25.53 -32.34
CA ASN A 180 8.64 -24.38 -33.23
C ASN A 180 9.98 -23.74 -33.68
N GLY A 181 11.14 -24.27 -33.32
CA GLY A 181 12.45 -23.76 -33.76
C GLY A 181 12.76 -22.37 -33.26
N LEU A 182 12.21 -21.97 -32.11
CA LEU A 182 12.41 -20.62 -31.56
C LEU A 182 13.87 -20.39 -31.16
N GLN A 183 14.34 -19.16 -31.35
CA GLN A 183 15.68 -18.72 -30.94
C GLN A 183 15.54 -17.68 -29.84
N TRP A 184 16.19 -17.88 -28.69
CA TRP A 184 16.07 -17.00 -27.53
C TRP A 184 17.44 -16.57 -26.98
N ILE A 185 17.43 -15.58 -26.13
CA ILE A 185 18.60 -15.03 -25.43
C ILE A 185 18.77 -15.73 -24.08
N GLU A 186 20.00 -16.12 -23.75
CA GLU A 186 20.37 -16.56 -22.41
C GLU A 186 21.08 -15.41 -21.69
N ASP A 187 20.46 -14.93 -20.60
CA ASP A 187 21.04 -13.87 -19.76
C ASP A 187 21.95 -14.51 -18.68
N GLU A 188 23.23 -14.22 -18.75
CA GLU A 188 24.24 -14.76 -17.81
C GLU A 188 23.95 -14.38 -16.34
N SER A 189 23.25 -13.27 -16.09
CA SER A 189 22.86 -12.85 -14.74
C SER A 189 21.93 -13.85 -14.03
N ASN A 190 21.23 -14.70 -14.78
CA ASN A 190 20.40 -15.77 -14.23
C ASN A 190 21.23 -16.85 -13.51
N LEU A 191 22.54 -16.89 -13.73
CA LEU A 191 23.45 -17.85 -13.08
C LEU A 191 24.04 -17.32 -11.76
N ASP A 192 23.84 -16.04 -11.42
CA ASP A 192 24.39 -15.44 -10.20
C ASP A 192 23.66 -15.94 -8.96
N ARG A 193 24.30 -16.83 -8.22
CA ARG A 193 23.77 -17.48 -7.02
C ARG A 193 23.78 -16.60 -5.76
N GLN A 194 24.24 -15.38 -5.84
CA GLN A 194 24.14 -14.43 -4.72
C GLN A 194 22.69 -13.97 -4.49
N PHE A 195 21.85 -14.11 -5.52
CA PHE A 195 20.42 -13.82 -5.41
C PHE A 195 19.65 -15.02 -4.87
N ASP A 196 18.84 -14.79 -3.83
CA ASP A 196 18.05 -15.83 -3.16
C ASP A 196 17.23 -16.70 -4.14
N ARG A 197 16.62 -16.09 -5.16
CA ARG A 197 15.84 -16.81 -6.17
C ARG A 197 16.69 -17.71 -7.04
N ASN A 198 17.83 -17.20 -7.52
CA ASN A 198 18.76 -18.01 -8.31
C ASN A 198 19.34 -19.15 -7.47
N PHE A 199 19.61 -18.91 -6.17
CA PHE A 199 20.01 -19.96 -5.25
C PHE A 199 18.93 -21.05 -5.11
N LEU A 200 17.67 -20.67 -4.93
CA LEU A 200 16.56 -21.63 -4.91
C LEU A 200 16.47 -22.40 -6.22
N ARG A 201 16.51 -21.73 -7.36
CA ARG A 201 16.41 -22.31 -8.71
C ARG A 201 17.52 -23.31 -9.01
N HIS A 202 18.76 -22.98 -8.67
CA HIS A 202 19.92 -23.76 -9.08
C HIS A 202 20.42 -24.77 -8.03
N GLU A 203 20.16 -24.54 -6.75
CA GLU A 203 20.69 -25.39 -5.68
C GLU A 203 19.59 -26.21 -4.97
N ILE A 204 18.45 -25.61 -4.67
CA ILE A 204 17.41 -26.22 -3.81
C ILE A 204 16.40 -26.99 -4.65
N ILE A 205 15.81 -26.35 -5.65
CA ILE A 205 14.75 -26.94 -6.49
C ILE A 205 15.23 -28.21 -7.21
N PRO A 206 16.44 -28.31 -7.76
CA PRO A 206 16.91 -29.55 -8.37
C PRO A 206 16.98 -30.74 -7.39
N GLN A 207 17.27 -30.47 -6.11
CA GLN A 207 17.26 -31.51 -5.07
C GLN A 207 15.84 -31.94 -4.73
N ILE A 208 14.91 -30.99 -4.66
CA ILE A 208 13.48 -31.26 -4.47
C ILE A 208 12.97 -32.08 -5.66
N ASN A 209 13.21 -31.63 -6.89
CA ASN A 209 12.76 -32.29 -8.12
C ASN A 209 13.25 -33.74 -8.24
N ARG A 210 14.51 -34.01 -7.84
CA ARG A 210 15.04 -35.38 -7.84
C ARG A 210 14.21 -36.34 -7.00
N ARG A 211 13.66 -35.88 -5.89
CA ARG A 211 12.87 -36.70 -4.95
C ARG A 211 11.38 -36.63 -5.25
N TRP A 212 10.90 -35.48 -5.69
CA TRP A 212 9.50 -35.18 -6.00
C TRP A 212 9.38 -34.53 -7.38
N PRO A 213 9.36 -35.31 -8.48
CA PRO A 213 9.36 -34.77 -9.85
C PRO A 213 8.16 -33.87 -10.18
N ARG A 214 7.07 -33.95 -9.40
CA ARG A 214 5.88 -33.10 -9.54
C ARG A 214 5.81 -31.98 -8.48
N TYR A 215 6.95 -31.52 -8.02
CA TYR A 215 7.03 -30.51 -6.96
C TYR A 215 6.31 -29.20 -7.34
N ALA A 216 6.49 -28.74 -8.58
CA ALA A 216 5.93 -27.47 -9.04
C ALA A 216 4.39 -27.51 -9.03
N GLU A 217 3.79 -28.59 -9.55
CA GLU A 217 2.35 -28.82 -9.49
C GLU A 217 1.84 -28.89 -8.04
N SER A 218 2.52 -29.67 -7.18
CA SER A 218 2.12 -29.82 -5.77
C SER A 218 2.18 -28.50 -4.99
N ILE A 219 3.18 -27.66 -5.29
CA ILE A 219 3.30 -26.34 -4.68
C ILE A 219 2.24 -25.38 -5.25
N ALA A 220 1.96 -25.44 -6.55
CA ALA A 220 0.90 -24.65 -7.18
C ALA A 220 -0.48 -25.00 -6.61
N ASP A 221 -0.79 -26.28 -6.43
CA ASP A 221 -2.04 -26.73 -5.76
C ASP A 221 -2.14 -26.21 -4.33
N THR A 222 -1.04 -26.23 -3.59
CA THR A 222 -0.98 -25.66 -2.24
C THR A 222 -1.23 -24.16 -2.26
N ALA A 223 -0.68 -23.44 -3.25
CA ALA A 223 -0.91 -22.02 -3.41
C ALA A 223 -2.38 -21.69 -3.67
N ILE A 224 -3.07 -22.49 -4.49
CA ILE A 224 -4.52 -22.37 -4.73
C ILE A 224 -5.31 -22.55 -3.43
N LEU A 225 -4.98 -23.54 -2.61
CA LEU A 225 -5.63 -23.75 -1.32
C LEU A 225 -5.38 -22.58 -0.36
N CYS A 226 -4.17 -22.02 -0.38
CA CYS A 226 -3.85 -20.81 0.39
C CYS A 226 -4.64 -19.58 -0.08
N GLU A 227 -4.87 -19.44 -1.40
CA GLU A 227 -5.69 -18.36 -1.97
C GLU A 227 -7.16 -18.48 -1.53
N GLN A 228 -7.72 -19.69 -1.57
CA GLN A 228 -9.07 -19.95 -1.07
C GLN A 228 -9.19 -19.63 0.42
N ALA A 229 -8.20 -20.04 1.23
CA ALA A 229 -8.18 -19.72 2.65
C ALA A 229 -8.07 -18.21 2.89
N GLU A 230 -7.28 -17.48 2.10
CA GLU A 230 -7.19 -16.02 2.21
C GLU A 230 -8.51 -15.34 1.82
N THR A 231 -9.20 -15.82 0.79
CA THR A 231 -10.53 -15.33 0.40
C THR A 231 -11.52 -15.45 1.57
N LEU A 232 -11.58 -16.62 2.21
CA LEU A 232 -12.42 -16.84 3.40
C LEU A 232 -12.02 -15.92 4.56
N ASN A 233 -10.72 -15.68 4.76
CA ASN A 233 -10.21 -14.75 5.78
C ASN A 233 -10.63 -13.31 5.48
N GLU A 234 -10.61 -12.89 4.21
CA GLU A 234 -11.05 -11.55 3.79
C GLU A 234 -12.56 -11.36 3.98
N GLU A 235 -13.37 -12.33 3.58
CA GLU A 235 -14.83 -12.33 3.77
C GLU A 235 -15.18 -12.25 5.26
N LEU A 236 -14.54 -13.08 6.09
CA LEU A 236 -14.74 -13.05 7.54
C LEU A 236 -14.31 -11.70 8.14
N ALA A 237 -13.17 -11.15 7.71
CA ALA A 237 -12.70 -9.86 8.20
C ALA A 237 -13.62 -8.71 7.77
N GLN A 238 -14.23 -8.78 6.59
CA GLN A 238 -15.21 -7.80 6.15
C GLN A 238 -16.49 -7.87 7.02
N LEU A 239 -17.00 -9.08 7.29
CA LEU A 239 -18.14 -9.27 8.22
C LEU A 239 -17.82 -8.72 9.61
N ASP A 240 -16.61 -8.98 10.11
CA ASP A 240 -16.17 -8.43 11.40
C ASP A 240 -16.09 -6.90 11.36
N LEU A 241 -15.54 -6.32 10.28
CA LEU A 241 -15.41 -4.87 10.13
C LEU A 241 -16.75 -4.16 10.06
N ASP A 242 -17.73 -4.76 9.40
CA ASP A 242 -19.11 -4.21 9.30
C ASP A 242 -19.78 -4.15 10.69
N GLY A 243 -19.43 -5.05 11.60
CA GLY A 243 -19.87 -5.04 13.00
C GLY A 243 -19.10 -4.06 13.90
N MET A 244 -17.95 -3.51 13.44
CA MET A 244 -17.13 -2.59 14.23
C MET A 244 -17.65 -1.16 14.13
N ALA A 245 -17.88 -0.46 15.19
CA ALA A 245 -18.26 0.97 15.17
C ALA A 245 -17.13 1.83 14.56
N LEU A 246 -16.87 1.63 13.26
CA LEU A 246 -15.82 2.30 12.48
C LEU A 246 -16.09 3.80 12.40
N ARG A 247 -15.06 4.62 12.68
CA ARG A 247 -15.14 6.08 12.53
C ARG A 247 -13.97 6.60 11.71
N ARG A 248 -14.31 7.55 10.83
CA ARG A 248 -13.30 8.42 10.20
C ARG A 248 -12.94 9.48 11.23
N GLU A 249 -11.68 9.53 11.59
CA GLU A 249 -11.15 10.48 12.55
C GLU A 249 -10.43 11.64 11.84
N ARG A 250 -10.05 12.67 12.56
CA ARG A 250 -9.27 13.79 12.01
C ARG A 250 -8.00 13.31 11.31
N LYS A 251 -7.35 12.27 11.85
CA LYS A 251 -6.19 11.60 11.28
C LYS A 251 -6.41 10.09 11.32
N GLY A 252 -6.68 9.48 10.16
CA GLY A 252 -6.86 8.05 10.06
C GLY A 252 -8.26 7.57 10.45
N TRP A 253 -8.33 6.44 11.13
CA TRP A 253 -9.57 5.72 11.42
C TRP A 253 -9.52 5.11 12.82
N SER A 254 -10.66 4.83 13.42
CA SER A 254 -10.71 4.13 14.71
C SER A 254 -11.80 3.06 14.76
N LEU A 255 -11.53 2.03 15.56
CA LEU A 255 -12.43 0.92 15.91
C LEU A 255 -12.75 0.98 17.40
N GLU A 256 -13.89 0.45 17.81
CA GLU A 256 -14.22 0.30 19.22
C GLU A 256 -13.51 -0.93 19.82
N THR A 257 -12.75 -0.72 20.90
CA THR A 257 -11.92 -1.79 21.50
C THR A 257 -12.76 -2.91 22.12
N LYS A 258 -13.96 -2.60 22.65
CA LYS A 258 -14.84 -3.60 23.23
C LYS A 258 -15.31 -4.60 22.16
N LEU A 259 -15.84 -4.11 21.04
CA LEU A 259 -16.29 -4.95 19.94
C LEU A 259 -15.15 -5.79 19.37
N LEU A 260 -13.94 -5.23 19.30
CA LEU A 260 -12.76 -5.98 18.88
C LEU A 260 -12.43 -7.08 19.89
N ALA A 261 -12.47 -6.80 21.19
CA ALA A 261 -12.18 -7.78 22.27
C ALA A 261 -13.21 -8.91 22.34
N ASP A 262 -14.42 -8.74 21.82
CA ASP A 262 -15.45 -9.78 21.76
C ASP A 262 -15.15 -10.85 20.68
N LEU A 263 -14.18 -10.58 19.76
CA LEU A 263 -13.72 -11.55 18.78
C LEU A 263 -12.62 -12.45 19.37
N SER A 264 -12.46 -13.65 18.81
CA SER A 264 -11.30 -14.51 19.13
C SER A 264 -10.00 -13.85 18.65
N ASP A 265 -8.87 -14.19 19.26
CA ASP A 265 -7.54 -13.63 18.92
C ASP A 265 -7.22 -13.77 17.43
N ALA A 266 -7.57 -14.91 16.83
CA ALA A 266 -7.37 -15.15 15.40
C ALA A 266 -8.19 -14.18 14.53
N ARG A 267 -9.46 -13.93 14.89
CA ARG A 267 -10.32 -12.97 14.18
C ARG A 267 -9.85 -11.53 14.39
N GLN A 268 -9.43 -11.17 15.61
CA GLN A 268 -8.82 -9.86 15.88
C GLN A 268 -7.60 -9.63 15.00
N ALA A 269 -6.67 -10.61 14.95
CA ALA A 269 -5.47 -10.52 14.14
C ALA A 269 -5.78 -10.42 12.63
N ASN A 270 -6.74 -11.19 12.15
CA ASN A 270 -7.21 -11.15 10.77
C ASN A 270 -7.81 -9.78 10.42
N LEU A 271 -8.71 -9.29 11.28
CA LEU A 271 -9.35 -7.98 11.12
C LEU A 271 -8.34 -6.83 11.09
N LEU A 272 -7.36 -6.81 11.99
CA LEU A 272 -6.34 -5.74 12.03
C LEU A 272 -5.49 -5.69 10.75
N ARG A 273 -5.11 -6.85 10.19
CA ARG A 273 -4.39 -6.94 8.91
C ARG A 273 -5.25 -6.49 7.75
N PHE A 274 -6.48 -7.00 7.67
CA PHE A 274 -7.45 -6.64 6.64
C PHE A 274 -7.76 -5.14 6.69
N PHE A 275 -8.06 -4.61 7.86
CA PHE A 275 -8.38 -3.19 8.05
C PHE A 275 -7.22 -2.28 7.65
N SER A 276 -5.98 -2.60 8.04
CA SER A 276 -4.79 -1.85 7.59
C SER A 276 -4.73 -1.79 6.06
N ARG A 277 -4.90 -2.93 5.39
CA ARG A 277 -4.87 -3.05 3.94
C ARG A 277 -6.02 -2.28 3.27
N SER A 278 -7.25 -2.39 3.79
CA SER A 278 -8.43 -1.69 3.25
C SER A 278 -8.28 -0.16 3.32
N LYS A 279 -7.34 0.34 4.14
CA LYS A 279 -6.98 1.77 4.23
C LYS A 279 -5.69 2.11 3.50
N GLY A 280 -5.27 1.26 2.54
CA GLY A 280 -4.11 1.50 1.68
C GLY A 280 -2.76 1.38 2.39
N ARG A 281 -2.69 0.58 3.49
CA ARG A 281 -1.46 0.37 4.25
C ARG A 281 -0.96 -1.04 4.09
N THR A 282 0.35 -1.19 4.10
CA THR A 282 0.97 -2.52 4.22
C THR A 282 0.51 -3.17 5.53
N PRO A 283 -0.06 -4.38 5.50
CA PRO A 283 -0.51 -5.06 6.70
C PRO A 283 0.64 -5.27 7.69
N PRO A 284 0.39 -5.08 9.00
CA PRO A 284 1.41 -5.35 10.01
C PRO A 284 1.74 -6.84 10.10
N GLY A 285 3.02 -7.15 10.32
CA GLY A 285 3.49 -8.52 10.53
C GLY A 285 2.98 -9.12 11.86
N HIS A 286 3.18 -10.43 12.03
CA HIS A 286 2.68 -11.19 13.19
C HIS A 286 3.07 -10.56 14.53
N PHE A 287 4.35 -10.24 14.74
CA PHE A 287 4.83 -9.65 15.99
C PHE A 287 4.20 -8.29 16.31
N VAL A 288 3.96 -7.47 15.28
CA VAL A 288 3.29 -6.17 15.47
C VAL A 288 1.83 -6.35 15.86
N VAL A 289 1.14 -7.30 15.22
CA VAL A 289 -0.26 -7.62 15.58
C VAL A 289 -0.35 -8.16 17.00
N ASP A 290 0.53 -9.08 17.39
CA ASP A 290 0.58 -9.61 18.74
C ASP A 290 0.83 -8.50 19.78
N GLU A 291 1.73 -7.57 19.47
CA GLU A 291 1.97 -6.41 20.33
C GLU A 291 0.73 -5.51 20.45
N VAL A 292 -0.02 -5.31 19.35
CA VAL A 292 -1.31 -4.59 19.40
C VAL A 292 -2.29 -5.30 20.32
N LEU A 293 -2.47 -6.61 20.17
CA LEU A 293 -3.42 -7.39 20.94
C LEU A 293 -3.05 -7.43 22.43
N HIS A 294 -1.77 -7.63 22.76
CA HIS A 294 -1.32 -7.78 24.15
C HIS A 294 -1.03 -6.44 24.84
N SER A 295 -0.49 -5.46 24.14
CA SER A 295 -0.06 -4.20 24.74
C SER A 295 -1.10 -3.10 24.63
N LEU A 296 -1.82 -2.99 23.50
CA LEU A 296 -2.82 -1.93 23.32
C LEU A 296 -4.18 -2.31 23.91
N LEU A 297 -4.66 -3.53 23.67
CA LEU A 297 -6.00 -3.91 24.15
C LEU A 297 -6.03 -4.18 25.64
N SER A 298 -4.95 -4.65 26.25
CA SER A 298 -4.84 -4.92 27.69
C SER A 298 -4.37 -3.73 28.54
N ALA A 299 -3.95 -2.61 27.90
CA ALA A 299 -3.46 -1.45 28.63
C ALA A 299 -4.56 -0.77 29.45
N ASP A 300 -4.17 -0.23 30.62
CA ASP A 300 -5.05 0.65 31.42
C ASP A 300 -5.47 1.89 30.61
N GLU A 301 -6.67 2.42 30.87
CA GLU A 301 -7.25 3.58 30.15
C GLU A 301 -6.37 4.84 30.20
N ASN A 302 -5.54 4.98 31.23
CA ASN A 302 -4.65 6.12 31.42
C ASN A 302 -3.30 6.01 30.70
N ARG A 303 -2.98 4.84 30.14
CA ARG A 303 -1.81 4.64 29.31
C ARG A 303 -2.17 4.91 27.85
N ASN A 304 -1.27 5.56 27.13
CA ASN A 304 -1.41 5.82 25.69
C ASN A 304 -0.36 4.98 24.91
N PRO A 305 -0.46 3.64 24.95
CA PRO A 305 0.52 2.81 24.26
C PRO A 305 0.45 3.03 22.75
N VAL A 306 1.60 2.86 22.09
CA VAL A 306 1.77 3.05 20.65
C VAL A 306 2.54 1.87 20.10
N VAL A 307 2.00 1.23 19.08
CA VAL A 307 2.69 0.18 18.31
C VAL A 307 2.90 0.68 16.89
N LYS A 308 4.15 0.68 16.42
CA LYS A 308 4.55 1.22 15.12
C LYS A 308 5.06 0.12 14.20
N TRP A 309 4.79 0.28 12.90
CA TRP A 309 5.44 -0.48 11.83
C TRP A 309 5.76 0.46 10.66
N PRO A 310 6.53 0.03 9.65
CA PRO A 310 7.02 0.92 8.59
C PRO A 310 5.97 1.77 7.89
N ASP A 311 4.70 1.35 7.85
CA ASP A 311 3.63 2.03 7.10
C ASP A 311 2.51 2.60 7.98
N GLY A 312 2.67 2.59 9.31
CA GLY A 312 1.64 3.13 10.19
C GLY A 312 1.91 2.97 11.68
N GLU A 313 0.94 3.40 12.46
CA GLU A 313 0.94 3.20 13.89
C GLU A 313 -0.46 2.92 14.41
N TRP A 314 -0.54 2.01 15.41
CA TRP A 314 -1.73 1.79 16.21
C TRP A 314 -1.60 2.51 17.54
N ARG A 315 -2.67 3.20 17.94
CA ARG A 315 -2.75 3.86 19.27
C ARG A 315 -4.08 3.54 19.92
N ARG A 316 -4.09 3.40 21.23
CA ARG A 316 -5.31 3.31 22.02
C ARG A 316 -5.56 4.65 22.72
N TYR A 317 -6.79 5.13 22.66
CA TYR A 317 -7.25 6.24 23.47
C TYR A 317 -8.69 5.99 23.88
N ARG A 318 -8.94 6.01 25.18
CA ARG A 318 -10.23 5.61 25.76
C ARG A 318 -10.63 4.21 25.27
N GLN A 319 -11.86 4.06 24.78
CA GLN A 319 -12.40 2.79 24.29
C GLN A 319 -12.24 2.61 22.77
N ARG A 320 -11.26 3.26 22.16
CA ARG A 320 -11.03 3.16 20.70
C ARG A 320 -9.58 2.87 20.36
N LEU A 321 -9.40 2.05 19.34
CA LEU A 321 -8.13 1.71 18.70
C LEU A 321 -8.02 2.50 17.40
N TYR A 322 -6.99 3.31 17.28
CA TYR A 322 -6.75 4.23 16.16
C TYR A 322 -5.69 3.69 15.22
N LEU A 323 -6.01 3.62 13.92
CA LEU A 323 -5.07 3.39 12.84
C LEU A 323 -4.64 4.73 12.25
N LEU A 324 -3.39 5.09 12.45
CA LEU A 324 -2.83 6.37 12.06
C LEU A 324 -1.68 6.20 11.05
N PRO A 325 -1.44 7.19 10.17
CA PRO A 325 -0.18 7.25 9.42
C PRO A 325 0.98 7.42 10.39
N LEU A 326 2.16 6.93 9.98
CA LEU A 326 3.37 7.09 10.77
C LEU A 326 3.58 8.57 11.09
N SER A 327 3.78 8.91 12.35
CA SER A 327 4.12 10.27 12.73
C SER A 327 5.55 10.55 12.28
N GLN A 328 5.71 11.54 11.36
CA GLN A 328 7.03 12.11 11.04
C GLN A 328 7.49 12.95 12.23
N GLY A 329 8.09 12.33 13.22
CA GLY A 329 8.72 12.99 14.34
C GLY A 329 10.15 12.48 14.45
N LYS A 330 11.11 13.36 14.71
CA LYS A 330 12.50 13.01 15.02
C LYS A 330 12.50 11.82 15.97
N SER A 331 13.10 10.73 15.54
CA SER A 331 13.18 9.49 16.30
C SER A 331 14.06 9.72 17.54
N ASN A 332 13.44 9.99 18.67
CA ASN A 332 14.07 9.64 19.94
C ASN A 332 13.69 8.19 20.21
N ALA A 333 14.54 7.28 19.81
CA ALA A 333 14.59 5.92 20.31
C ALA A 333 14.91 6.00 21.79
N ASN A 334 13.89 5.94 22.62
CA ASN A 334 13.79 5.56 24.03
C ASN A 334 12.63 6.32 24.67
N SER A 335 11.43 5.76 24.60
CA SER A 335 10.34 6.26 25.43
C SER A 335 9.59 5.13 26.13
N ASN A 336 10.35 4.32 26.91
CA ASN A 336 9.87 3.85 28.18
C ASN A 336 10.20 4.94 29.21
N ALA A 337 9.51 6.05 29.18
CA ALA A 337 9.64 7.10 30.19
C ALA A 337 8.29 7.78 30.38
N ASN A 338 7.86 7.76 31.61
CA ASN A 338 6.78 8.51 32.22
C ASN A 338 6.42 9.80 31.48
N ALA A 339 5.13 10.04 31.31
CA ALA A 339 4.52 11.27 30.78
C ALA A 339 4.79 12.53 31.66
N ASN A 340 6.00 12.70 32.13
CA ASN A 340 6.56 13.88 32.78
C ASN A 340 7.83 14.35 32.04
N ALA A 341 7.84 14.29 30.70
CA ALA A 341 8.87 14.92 29.92
C ALA A 341 8.74 16.45 30.03
N ASN A 342 9.82 17.07 30.43
CA ASN A 342 10.01 18.49 30.65
C ASN A 342 9.36 19.35 29.55
N GLU A 343 8.53 20.30 30.00
CA GLU A 343 7.81 21.29 29.19
C GLU A 343 8.73 22.39 28.60
N ASN A 344 10.07 22.22 28.58
CA ASN A 344 11.02 23.32 28.34
C ASN A 344 11.79 23.27 27.01
N GLU A 345 11.44 22.39 26.07
CA GLU A 345 12.01 22.42 24.71
C GLU A 345 10.90 22.62 23.66
N ALA A 346 10.13 23.71 23.79
CA ALA A 346 9.36 24.20 22.65
C ALA A 346 10.28 25.10 21.83
N GLU A 347 10.75 24.62 20.67
CA GLU A 347 11.28 25.48 19.61
C GLU A 347 10.32 26.66 19.42
N ASP A 348 10.83 27.83 19.27
CA ASP A 348 10.12 29.12 19.11
C ASP A 348 9.35 29.08 17.76
N VAL A 349 8.22 28.40 17.72
CA VAL A 349 7.34 28.40 16.56
C VAL A 349 6.74 29.80 16.48
N GLU A 350 7.24 30.57 15.52
CA GLU A 350 6.80 31.93 15.21
C GLU A 350 5.28 31.94 15.03
N SER A 351 4.59 32.88 15.64
CA SER A 351 3.14 33.03 15.48
C SER A 351 2.81 33.38 14.03
N LEU A 352 1.90 32.67 13.43
CA LEU A 352 1.50 32.84 12.04
C LEU A 352 0.40 33.92 11.96
N PRO A 353 0.62 35.02 11.20
CA PRO A 353 -0.46 35.97 10.94
C PRO A 353 -1.54 35.30 10.06
N TRP A 354 -2.80 35.54 10.38
CA TRP A 354 -3.93 34.98 9.62
C TRP A 354 -5.04 36.04 9.46
N ALA A 355 -5.43 36.26 8.21
CA ALA A 355 -6.64 37.01 7.88
C ALA A 355 -7.82 36.00 7.87
N ILE A 356 -8.77 36.15 8.78
CA ILE A 356 -9.91 35.23 8.88
C ILE A 356 -10.75 35.36 7.61
N GLY A 357 -10.90 34.25 6.89
CA GLY A 357 -11.53 34.21 5.56
C GLY A 357 -10.61 33.57 4.51
N ASP A 358 -9.29 33.62 4.73
CA ASP A 358 -8.31 32.93 3.93
C ASP A 358 -8.00 31.53 4.50
N THR A 359 -7.44 30.66 3.68
CA THR A 359 -6.91 29.37 4.15
C THR A 359 -5.48 29.54 4.64
N LEU A 360 -5.23 29.27 5.92
CA LEU A 360 -3.89 29.25 6.50
C LEU A 360 -3.29 27.85 6.43
N MET A 361 -2.08 27.73 5.86
CA MET A 361 -1.28 26.50 5.91
C MET A 361 -0.59 26.39 7.27
N LEU A 362 -0.73 25.24 7.93
CA LEU A 362 -0.11 24.97 9.23
C LEU A 362 1.23 24.22 9.07
N PRO A 363 2.15 24.31 10.04
CA PRO A 363 3.48 23.67 9.94
C PRO A 363 3.45 22.15 9.76
N ASP A 364 2.40 21.49 10.23
CA ASP A 364 2.19 20.05 10.06
C ASP A 364 1.59 19.69 8.70
N GLY A 365 1.44 20.67 7.81
CA GLY A 365 0.85 20.54 6.49
C GLY A 365 -0.69 20.47 6.50
N GLY A 366 -1.33 20.66 7.66
CA GLY A 366 -2.76 20.86 7.78
C GLY A 366 -3.19 22.26 7.33
N THR A 367 -4.49 22.55 7.36
CA THR A 367 -5.05 23.85 7.04
C THR A 367 -6.03 24.30 8.11
N LEU A 368 -6.06 25.61 8.33
CA LEU A 368 -7.09 26.29 9.12
C LEU A 368 -7.84 27.26 8.21
N ASP A 369 -9.13 27.13 8.15
CA ASP A 369 -10.04 28.05 7.44
C ASP A 369 -11.23 28.42 8.31
N ALA A 370 -12.03 29.40 7.86
CA ALA A 370 -13.21 29.86 8.56
C ALA A 370 -14.35 30.11 7.59
N ALA A 371 -15.51 29.54 7.89
CA ALA A 371 -16.74 29.77 7.13
C ALA A 371 -17.60 30.86 7.80
N PRO A 372 -18.11 31.85 7.05
CA PRO A 372 -19.03 32.84 7.61
C PRO A 372 -20.35 32.18 8.02
N MET A 373 -20.91 32.64 9.15
CA MET A 373 -22.20 32.17 9.65
C MET A 373 -22.92 33.28 10.47
N ILE A 374 -24.14 33.05 10.91
CA ILE A 374 -24.91 33.97 11.72
C ILE A 374 -25.30 33.27 13.03
N GLY A 375 -25.09 33.96 14.14
CA GLY A 375 -25.54 33.50 15.45
C GLY A 375 -24.59 32.59 16.19
N GLU A 376 -23.50 32.18 15.57
CA GLU A 376 -22.52 31.24 16.14
C GLU A 376 -21.07 31.58 15.75
N GLY A 377 -20.10 30.91 16.40
CA GLY A 377 -18.71 31.00 16.09
C GLY A 377 -18.02 32.25 16.64
N LEU A 378 -16.83 32.56 16.16
CA LEU A 378 -16.09 33.77 16.52
C LEU A 378 -16.76 35.00 15.91
N ALA A 379 -17.05 35.99 16.74
CA ALA A 379 -17.75 37.20 16.26
C ALA A 379 -16.91 37.95 15.20
N HIS A 380 -17.61 38.44 14.14
CA HIS A 380 -16.98 39.09 12.98
C HIS A 380 -16.10 40.29 13.37
N ARG A 381 -16.42 41.04 14.46
CA ARG A 381 -15.67 42.15 14.99
C ARG A 381 -14.22 41.80 15.40
N TYR A 382 -13.95 40.50 15.63
CA TYR A 382 -12.60 39.95 15.91
C TYR A 382 -11.96 39.33 14.68
N GLY A 383 -12.59 39.39 13.52
CA GLY A 383 -12.20 38.76 12.27
C GLY A 383 -11.18 39.53 11.43
N GLY A 384 -10.49 40.52 12.00
CA GLY A 384 -9.38 41.22 11.35
C GLY A 384 -8.15 40.32 11.23
N SER A 385 -6.97 40.93 11.31
CA SER A 385 -5.72 40.16 11.40
C SER A 385 -5.55 39.57 12.80
N VAL A 386 -5.55 38.23 12.89
CA VAL A 386 -5.30 37.45 14.11
C VAL A 386 -3.97 36.74 14.03
N LYS A 387 -3.48 36.24 15.15
CA LYS A 387 -2.29 35.39 15.20
C LYS A 387 -2.66 33.97 15.57
N VAL A 388 -2.10 33.02 14.83
CA VAL A 388 -2.22 31.59 15.13
C VAL A 388 -0.92 31.10 15.72
N SER A 389 -0.98 30.45 16.87
CA SER A 389 0.14 29.84 17.57
C SER A 389 -0.21 28.44 17.99
N PHE A 390 0.74 27.74 18.60
CA PHE A 390 0.54 26.39 19.11
C PHE A 390 0.82 26.36 20.62
N ARG A 391 0.39 25.30 21.27
CA ARG A 391 0.50 25.14 22.71
C ARG A 391 1.95 25.15 23.18
N ARG A 392 2.25 26.04 24.17
CA ARG A 392 3.53 26.13 24.86
C ARG A 392 3.46 25.67 26.33
N GLY A 393 2.26 25.54 26.87
CA GLY A 393 2.02 25.22 28.29
C GLY A 393 1.56 26.46 29.08
N GLY A 394 0.66 26.22 30.04
CA GLY A 394 0.13 27.30 30.90
C GLY A 394 -1.04 28.08 30.32
N GLU A 395 -1.39 27.94 29.05
CA GLU A 395 -2.51 28.64 28.42
C GLU A 395 -3.82 28.31 29.12
N ARG A 396 -4.62 29.33 29.33
CA ARG A 396 -5.95 29.23 29.97
C ARG A 396 -7.02 29.82 29.04
N CYS A 397 -8.18 29.23 29.09
CA CYS A 397 -9.34 29.70 28.34
C CYS A 397 -10.61 29.39 29.14
N ARG A 398 -11.65 30.15 28.86
CA ARG A 398 -13.01 29.87 29.30
C ARG A 398 -13.85 29.61 28.06
N PRO A 399 -14.12 28.34 27.67
CA PRO A 399 -15.03 28.05 26.59
C PRO A 399 -16.43 28.66 26.85
N VAL A 400 -17.12 29.07 25.80
CA VAL A 400 -18.50 29.55 25.87
C VAL A 400 -19.37 28.55 26.62
N GLY A 401 -20.19 29.06 27.56
CA GLY A 401 -21.11 28.24 28.36
C GLY A 401 -20.47 27.55 29.57
N ARG A 402 -19.16 27.71 29.83
CA ARG A 402 -18.51 27.19 31.00
C ARG A 402 -18.44 28.20 32.15
N ALA A 403 -18.68 27.74 33.38
CA ALA A 403 -18.70 28.63 34.55
C ALA A 403 -17.34 29.27 34.91
N GLY A 404 -16.21 28.72 34.47
CA GLY A 404 -14.90 29.25 34.83
C GLY A 404 -13.78 28.91 33.85
N SER A 405 -12.67 29.68 33.92
CA SER A 405 -11.47 29.44 33.16
C SER A 405 -10.70 28.20 33.63
N ALA A 406 -10.14 27.45 32.71
CA ALA A 406 -9.28 26.31 32.97
C ALA A 406 -8.05 26.28 32.08
N ASN A 407 -7.01 25.55 32.51
CA ASN A 407 -5.84 25.28 31.68
C ASN A 407 -6.25 24.41 30.48
N LEU A 408 -5.69 24.69 29.29
CA LEU A 408 -5.99 23.93 28.05
C LEU A 408 -5.72 22.43 28.21
N LYS A 409 -4.72 22.01 29.00
CA LYS A 409 -4.46 20.59 29.31
C LYS A 409 -5.71 19.91 29.87
N LYS A 410 -6.38 20.56 30.84
CA LYS A 410 -7.60 20.05 31.48
C LYS A 410 -8.78 20.07 30.48
N LEU A 411 -8.93 21.14 29.71
CA LEU A 411 -9.97 21.27 28.71
C LEU A 411 -9.86 20.19 27.64
N PHE A 412 -8.66 19.93 27.10
CA PHE A 412 -8.45 18.86 26.11
C PHE A 412 -8.79 17.46 26.68
N GLN A 413 -8.59 17.23 27.97
CA GLN A 413 -9.01 15.98 28.63
C GLN A 413 -10.54 15.91 28.77
N GLU A 414 -11.17 16.97 29.22
CA GLU A 414 -12.64 17.08 29.37
C GLU A 414 -13.35 16.89 28.03
N PHE A 415 -12.86 17.54 26.97
CA PHE A 415 -13.39 17.44 25.60
C PHE A 415 -12.92 16.21 24.83
N ALA A 416 -12.21 15.29 25.50
CA ALA A 416 -11.77 14.03 24.93
C ALA A 416 -10.85 14.18 23.69
N LEU A 417 -10.12 15.30 23.56
CA LEU A 417 -9.17 15.44 22.46
C LEU A 417 -8.01 14.44 22.63
N GLU A 418 -7.73 13.73 21.55
CA GLU A 418 -6.70 12.72 21.51
C GLU A 418 -5.31 13.32 21.80
N PRO A 419 -4.47 12.63 22.61
CA PRO A 419 -3.18 13.17 23.06
C PRO A 419 -2.26 13.64 21.93
N TRP A 420 -2.27 12.95 20.80
CA TRP A 420 -1.38 13.26 19.66
C TRP A 420 -1.81 14.49 18.84
N PHE A 421 -2.97 15.07 19.11
CA PHE A 421 -3.38 16.35 18.52
C PHE A 421 -3.14 17.55 19.44
N ARG A 422 -2.97 17.35 20.76
CA ARG A 422 -2.96 18.44 21.73
C ARG A 422 -1.87 19.48 21.53
N SER A 423 -0.74 19.09 20.93
CA SER A 423 0.36 20.00 20.60
C SER A 423 0.16 20.74 19.27
N SER A 424 -0.62 20.19 18.36
CA SER A 424 -0.86 20.75 17.01
C SER A 424 -2.19 21.50 16.88
N VAL A 425 -2.97 21.63 17.96
CA VAL A 425 -4.20 22.45 17.93
C VAL A 425 -3.83 23.91 17.69
N PRO A 426 -4.35 24.55 16.63
CA PRO A 426 -4.10 25.97 16.39
C PRO A 426 -4.82 26.83 17.46
N LEU A 427 -4.06 27.67 18.14
CA LEU A 427 -4.54 28.64 19.14
C LEU A 427 -4.65 29.99 18.47
N ILE A 428 -5.85 30.57 18.42
CA ILE A 428 -6.15 31.79 17.70
C ILE A 428 -6.18 32.94 18.71
N TYR A 429 -5.29 33.91 18.51
CA TYR A 429 -5.13 35.09 19.36
C TYR A 429 -5.58 36.37 18.63
N GLY A 430 -6.46 37.12 19.28
CA GLY A 430 -6.73 38.54 18.95
C GLY A 430 -5.92 39.40 19.88
N ASP A 431 -5.03 40.26 19.33
CA ASP A 431 -4.01 41.01 20.07
C ASP A 431 -3.18 40.10 20.99
N LYS A 432 -3.46 40.05 22.29
CA LYS A 432 -2.75 39.22 23.27
C LYS A 432 -3.64 38.17 23.93
N GLU A 433 -4.92 38.15 23.58
CA GLU A 433 -5.91 37.26 24.22
C GLU A 433 -6.21 36.03 23.36
N LEU A 434 -6.34 34.84 23.98
CA LEU A 434 -6.78 33.64 23.33
C LEU A 434 -8.28 33.71 23.07
N ILE A 435 -8.67 33.84 21.79
CA ILE A 435 -10.06 34.07 21.38
C ILE A 435 -10.76 32.79 20.89
N ALA A 436 -9.98 31.85 20.30
CA ALA A 436 -10.53 30.56 19.88
C ALA A 436 -9.44 29.47 19.89
N VAL A 437 -9.86 28.20 19.97
CA VAL A 437 -8.99 27.02 20.04
C VAL A 437 -9.41 26.07 18.92
N GLY A 438 -8.68 26.14 17.81
CA GLY A 438 -9.00 25.38 16.62
C GLY A 438 -10.46 25.52 16.20
N ASP A 439 -11.05 24.40 15.82
CA ASP A 439 -12.47 24.23 15.58
C ASP A 439 -13.21 23.63 16.79
N LEU A 440 -12.53 23.60 17.95
CA LEU A 440 -13.06 22.98 19.17
C LEU A 440 -14.01 23.89 19.93
N TRP A 441 -13.63 25.14 20.18
CA TRP A 441 -14.47 26.13 20.84
C TRP A 441 -13.98 27.58 20.65
N VAL A 442 -14.89 28.51 20.84
CA VAL A 442 -14.60 29.94 21.00
C VAL A 442 -14.53 30.25 22.50
N CYS A 443 -13.67 31.18 22.91
CA CYS A 443 -13.56 31.62 24.30
C CYS A 443 -14.71 32.58 24.64
N GLU A 444 -15.14 32.60 25.91
CA GLU A 444 -16.22 33.45 26.42
C GLU A 444 -15.95 34.95 26.18
N GLY A 445 -16.93 35.66 25.65
CA GLY A 445 -16.84 37.08 25.30
C GLY A 445 -16.47 37.32 23.82
N PHE A 446 -16.01 36.30 23.10
CA PHE A 446 -15.59 36.39 21.70
C PHE A 446 -16.59 35.78 20.71
N GLN A 447 -17.63 35.12 21.19
CA GLN A 447 -18.67 34.51 20.36
C GLN A 447 -19.57 35.55 19.71
N ALA A 448 -20.11 35.19 18.54
CA ALA A 448 -21.17 35.97 17.86
C ALA A 448 -22.47 35.84 18.62
N GLY A 449 -23.20 36.98 18.76
CA GLY A 449 -24.57 37.03 19.28
C GLY A 449 -25.56 36.41 18.29
N PRO A 450 -26.83 36.14 18.71
CA PRO A 450 -27.81 35.37 17.91
C PRO A 450 -28.14 35.95 16.51
N LYS A 451 -27.90 37.24 16.27
CA LYS A 451 -28.12 37.90 14.97
C LYS A 451 -26.80 38.50 14.40
N GLU A 452 -25.71 38.26 15.07
CA GLU A 452 -24.39 38.77 14.69
C GLU A 452 -23.73 37.85 13.67
N ARG A 453 -22.99 38.45 12.74
CA ARG A 453 -22.11 37.68 11.84
C ARG A 453 -20.96 37.10 12.64
N GLY A 454 -20.62 35.86 12.36
CA GLY A 454 -19.50 35.15 12.98
C GLY A 454 -18.75 34.26 11.98
N TYR A 455 -17.77 33.59 12.48
CA TYR A 455 -16.93 32.66 11.74
C TYR A 455 -16.88 31.30 12.44
N LYS A 456 -17.23 30.23 11.74
CA LYS A 456 -17.03 28.86 12.17
C LYS A 456 -15.66 28.39 11.69
N MET A 457 -14.75 28.14 12.62
CA MET A 457 -13.42 27.62 12.34
C MET A 457 -13.49 26.17 11.84
N ARG A 458 -12.57 25.81 10.93
CA ARG A 458 -12.38 24.46 10.42
C ARG A 458 -10.90 24.17 10.40
N TRP A 459 -10.50 23.18 11.16
CA TRP A 459 -9.12 22.70 11.21
C TRP A 459 -9.04 21.36 10.52
N HIS A 460 -8.40 21.31 9.35
CA HIS A 460 -8.18 20.13 8.55
C HIS A 460 -6.76 19.64 8.75
N TYR A 461 -6.61 18.39 9.08
CA TYR A 461 -5.32 17.72 9.05
C TYR A 461 -5.04 17.26 7.61
N LYS A 462 -3.81 17.46 7.11
CA LYS A 462 -3.42 16.95 5.80
C LYS A 462 -3.59 15.43 5.82
N ALA A 463 -4.57 14.92 5.09
CA ALA A 463 -4.61 13.49 4.81
C ALA A 463 -3.28 13.19 4.09
N VAL A 464 -2.43 12.35 4.68
CA VAL A 464 -1.33 11.76 3.93
C VAL A 464 -2.02 11.01 2.82
N SER A 465 -1.93 11.55 1.58
CA SER A 465 -2.34 10.80 0.39
C SER A 465 -1.66 9.44 0.51
N ALA A 466 -2.43 8.37 0.38
CA ALA A 466 -1.83 7.07 0.11
C ALA A 466 -0.83 7.32 -1.02
N LEU A 467 0.44 6.98 -0.80
CA LEU A 467 1.45 7.08 -1.84
C LEU A 467 0.87 6.39 -3.06
N PRO A 468 0.83 7.04 -4.24
CA PRO A 468 0.36 6.37 -5.43
C PRO A 468 1.19 5.11 -5.59
N GLY A 469 0.53 3.95 -5.56
CA GLY A 469 1.08 2.68 -5.99
C GLY A 469 2.38 2.22 -5.33
N LYS A 470 2.42 2.00 -4.01
CA LYS A 470 3.35 0.98 -3.52
C LYS A 470 2.82 -0.36 -4.02
N ILE A 471 3.50 -0.88 -5.01
CA ILE A 471 3.29 -2.22 -5.57
C ILE A 471 3.20 -3.20 -4.39
N GLN A 472 2.01 -3.74 -4.15
CA GLN A 472 1.83 -4.87 -3.26
C GLN A 472 2.34 -6.10 -4.01
N GLY A 473 3.57 -6.45 -3.76
CA GLY A 473 4.19 -7.60 -4.37
C GLY A 473 5.62 -7.77 -3.91
N ALA A 474 5.79 -8.37 -2.78
CA ALA A 474 6.98 -9.16 -2.50
C ALA A 474 6.63 -10.62 -2.68
#